data_3c93ecd787d6303f5939b9a8877ac9de
#
_entry.id   3c93ecd787d6303f5939b9a8877ac9de
#
_cell.length_a   1.000
_cell.length_b   1.000
_cell.length_c   1.000
_cell.angle_alpha   90.00
_cell.angle_beta   90.00
_cell.angle_gamma   90.00
#
_symmetry.space_group_name_H-M   'P 1'
#
loop_
_entity.id
_entity.type
_entity.pdbx_description
1 polymer ?
#
loop_
_entity_poly.entity_id
_entity_poly.type
_entity_poly.pdbx_seq_one_letter_code
_entity_poly.pdbx_strand_id
1 'polypeptide(L)'
;MTQRHEDIAAVSFTGAVRTFGSVRAVDGVDLRIGRGETVALLGRNGAGKSTTIGMLLGLYPPDAGRVELFGTAPERAVRAGRVGAMPQDARPVPRVTVGELVGFVASRYPAPMPVARALELAGIAALAGRRVDRLSGGQVQRVRFAVALAGDPSLLVLDEPTAALDVEARQVFWESMRGYARRGHTVLFSTHYLEEADAFADRIVVMDRGRIVADGTGEELRRAAGGSLVAVDVAGRSPDGLALLPGVRSCEVRGGRARMRTDDSDATVIALAELGAIRGLEVTRASLDDAFLALTSSAGRPAGPGNRLSAPRDTAKAP
;
A
#
# COMPACT_ATOMS: atom_id res chain seq x y z
N MET A 1 -16.81 -9.18 -29.75
CA MET A 1 -16.41 -9.98 -28.56
C MET A 1 -15.21 -9.40 -27.79
N THR A 2 -14.75 -8.18 -28.10
CA THR A 2 -13.47 -7.61 -27.61
C THR A 2 -13.61 -6.73 -26.34
N GLN A 3 -14.79 -6.30 -25.95
CA GLN A 3 -15.00 -5.39 -24.81
C GLN A 3 -15.08 -6.05 -23.41
N ARG A 4 -15.11 -7.39 -23.31
CA ARG A 4 -15.17 -8.09 -22.00
C ARG A 4 -13.82 -8.34 -21.33
N HIS A 5 -12.69 -8.07 -22.00
CA HIS A 5 -11.37 -8.37 -21.42
C HIS A 5 -10.77 -7.20 -20.59
N GLU A 6 -11.19 -5.96 -20.82
CA GLU A 6 -10.68 -4.79 -20.10
C GLU A 6 -11.27 -4.63 -18.69
N ASP A 7 -12.39 -5.28 -18.40
CA ASP A 7 -13.13 -5.11 -17.14
C ASP A 7 -12.79 -6.15 -16.04
N ILE A 8 -11.94 -7.15 -16.35
CA ILE A 8 -11.55 -8.16 -15.36
C ILE A 8 -10.39 -7.64 -14.51
N ALA A 9 -10.67 -7.35 -13.24
CA ALA A 9 -9.67 -6.94 -12.27
C ALA A 9 -8.54 -7.97 -12.13
N ALA A 10 -7.33 -7.51 -11.78
CA ALA A 10 -6.23 -8.38 -11.41
C ALA A 10 -6.51 -9.09 -10.09
N VAL A 11 -7.10 -8.37 -9.12
CA VAL A 11 -7.48 -8.88 -7.80
C VAL A 11 -8.91 -8.45 -7.48
N SER A 12 -9.73 -9.36 -6.93
CA SER A 12 -11.06 -9.07 -6.42
C SER A 12 -11.32 -9.84 -5.12
N PHE A 13 -11.65 -9.11 -4.06
CA PHE A 13 -12.21 -9.63 -2.82
C PHE A 13 -13.65 -9.15 -2.72
N THR A 14 -14.57 -10.04 -2.35
CA THR A 14 -15.98 -9.70 -2.16
C THR A 14 -16.42 -10.27 -0.82
N GLY A 15 -16.61 -9.38 0.18
CA GLY A 15 -17.05 -9.75 1.53
C GLY A 15 -16.15 -10.79 2.19
N ALA A 16 -14.84 -10.81 1.89
CA ALA A 16 -13.95 -11.87 2.33
C ALA A 16 -13.73 -11.84 3.84
N VAL A 17 -13.87 -13.03 4.47
CA VAL A 17 -13.68 -13.22 5.91
C VAL A 17 -12.68 -14.34 6.14
N ARG A 18 -11.78 -14.17 7.11
CA ARG A 18 -10.89 -15.22 7.59
C ARG A 18 -10.67 -15.12 9.09
N THR A 19 -10.85 -16.26 9.78
CA THR A 19 -10.75 -16.39 11.24
C THR A 19 -9.71 -17.46 11.58
N PHE A 20 -8.92 -17.23 12.62
CA PHE A 20 -8.02 -18.20 13.20
C PHE A 20 -8.33 -18.31 14.70
N GLY A 21 -8.93 -19.45 15.12
CA GLY A 21 -9.46 -19.61 16.47
C GLY A 21 -10.50 -18.53 16.78
N SER A 22 -10.26 -17.70 17.79
CA SER A 22 -11.13 -16.58 18.16
C SER A 22 -10.81 -15.27 17.44
N VAL A 23 -9.71 -15.21 16.65
CA VAL A 23 -9.25 -13.97 16.00
C VAL A 23 -9.80 -13.90 14.60
N ARG A 24 -10.63 -12.89 14.32
CA ARG A 24 -11.12 -12.57 12.99
C ARG A 24 -10.08 -11.68 12.28
N ALA A 25 -9.13 -12.31 11.60
CA ALA A 25 -7.99 -11.65 11.01
C ALA A 25 -8.35 -10.82 9.75
N VAL A 26 -9.39 -11.24 9.02
CA VAL A 26 -10.00 -10.49 7.91
C VAL A 26 -11.52 -10.52 8.10
N ASP A 27 -12.15 -9.37 8.02
CA ASP A 27 -13.54 -9.17 8.40
C ASP A 27 -14.33 -8.37 7.35
N GLY A 28 -14.88 -9.09 6.38
CA GLY A 28 -15.74 -8.52 5.35
C GLY A 28 -14.99 -7.58 4.40
N VAL A 29 -13.82 -8.00 3.92
CA VAL A 29 -13.01 -7.19 3.00
C VAL A 29 -13.59 -7.21 1.60
N ASP A 30 -13.87 -6.02 1.07
CA ASP A 30 -14.12 -5.74 -0.34
C ASP A 30 -12.93 -4.98 -0.90
N LEU A 31 -12.26 -5.52 -1.93
CA LEU A 31 -11.10 -4.92 -2.57
C LEU A 31 -11.07 -5.29 -4.05
N ARG A 32 -10.87 -4.30 -4.91
CA ARG A 32 -10.68 -4.51 -6.34
C ARG A 32 -9.40 -3.81 -6.78
N ILE A 33 -8.48 -4.52 -7.42
CA ILE A 33 -7.24 -3.97 -8.00
C ILE A 33 -7.29 -4.13 -9.51
N GLY A 34 -7.12 -3.04 -10.23
CA GLY A 34 -7.04 -3.01 -11.69
C GLY A 34 -5.77 -3.66 -12.21
N ARG A 35 -5.72 -3.97 -13.50
CA ARG A 35 -4.49 -4.44 -14.15
C ARG A 35 -3.53 -3.24 -14.34
N GLY A 36 -2.25 -3.47 -14.11
CA GLY A 36 -1.20 -2.45 -14.20
C GLY A 36 -1.18 -1.46 -13.05
N GLU A 37 -2.05 -1.61 -12.06
CA GLU A 37 -2.11 -0.77 -10.88
C GLU A 37 -1.05 -1.18 -9.85
N THR A 38 -0.40 -0.22 -9.22
CA THR A 38 0.50 -0.43 -8.07
C THR A 38 -0.22 -0.02 -6.80
N VAL A 39 -0.55 -1.00 -5.95
CA VAL A 39 -1.34 -0.78 -4.73
C VAL A 39 -0.51 -1.10 -3.50
N ALA A 40 -0.50 -0.17 -2.54
CA ALA A 40 0.04 -0.39 -1.21
C ALA A 40 -1.05 -0.86 -0.24
N LEU A 41 -0.83 -1.97 0.44
CA LEU A 41 -1.65 -2.43 1.55
C LEU A 41 -1.00 -1.98 2.86
N LEU A 42 -1.50 -0.89 3.40
CA LEU A 42 -0.95 -0.22 4.58
C LEU A 42 -1.69 -0.63 5.84
N GLY A 43 -0.98 -0.82 6.94
CA GLY A 43 -1.59 -1.11 8.23
C GLY A 43 -0.58 -1.51 9.28
N ARG A 44 -0.95 -1.41 10.56
CA ARG A 44 -0.11 -1.84 11.69
C ARG A 44 0.06 -3.36 11.70
N ASN A 45 1.00 -3.85 12.50
CA ASN A 45 1.14 -5.29 12.74
C ASN A 45 -0.16 -5.84 13.34
N GLY A 46 -0.64 -6.97 12.81
CA GLY A 46 -1.93 -7.55 13.21
C GLY A 46 -3.16 -6.94 12.52
N ALA A 47 -3.00 -5.99 11.58
CA ALA A 47 -4.13 -5.39 10.86
C ALA A 47 -4.83 -6.36 9.87
N GLY A 48 -4.23 -7.51 9.55
CA GLY A 48 -4.77 -8.51 8.64
C GLY A 48 -4.08 -8.56 7.26
N LYS A 49 -3.04 -7.75 7.02
CA LYS A 49 -2.33 -7.65 5.72
C LYS A 49 -1.83 -9.00 5.21
N SER A 50 -0.99 -9.70 6.00
CA SER A 50 -0.42 -11.00 5.58
C SER A 50 -1.48 -12.08 5.43
N THR A 51 -2.59 -12.01 6.21
CA THR A 51 -3.74 -12.90 6.04
C THR A 51 -4.46 -12.64 4.71
N THR A 52 -4.68 -11.38 4.36
CA THR A 52 -5.25 -10.98 3.06
C THR A 52 -4.37 -11.44 1.91
N ILE A 53 -3.05 -11.23 2.01
CA ILE A 53 -2.06 -11.73 1.05
C ILE A 53 -2.10 -13.25 0.97
N GLY A 54 -2.18 -13.96 2.09
CA GLY A 54 -2.24 -15.42 2.10
C GLY A 54 -3.48 -15.99 1.41
N MET A 55 -4.65 -15.36 1.56
CA MET A 55 -5.85 -15.74 0.79
C MET A 55 -5.68 -15.46 -0.70
N LEU A 56 -5.08 -14.33 -1.06
CA LEU A 56 -4.76 -13.97 -2.44
C LEU A 56 -3.80 -14.98 -3.09
N LEU A 57 -2.83 -15.48 -2.34
CA LEU A 57 -1.89 -16.49 -2.82
C LEU A 57 -2.48 -17.91 -2.83
N GLY A 58 -3.72 -18.10 -2.37
CA GLY A 58 -4.36 -19.41 -2.28
C GLY A 58 -3.75 -20.32 -1.22
N LEU A 59 -3.04 -19.75 -0.21
CA LEU A 59 -2.48 -20.53 0.90
C LEU A 59 -3.58 -21.07 1.82
N TYR A 60 -4.68 -20.35 1.91
CA TYR A 60 -5.91 -20.78 2.59
C TYR A 60 -7.13 -20.07 1.99
N PRO A 61 -8.29 -20.76 1.91
CA PRO A 61 -9.52 -20.17 1.41
C PRO A 61 -10.08 -19.16 2.42
N PRO A 62 -10.94 -18.22 2.01
CA PRO A 62 -11.77 -17.43 2.92
C PRO A 62 -12.82 -18.34 3.60
N ASP A 63 -13.19 -18.02 4.85
CA ASP A 63 -14.29 -18.69 5.55
C ASP A 63 -15.65 -18.23 5.04
N ALA A 64 -15.74 -16.98 4.53
CA ALA A 64 -16.90 -16.44 3.85
C ALA A 64 -16.46 -15.43 2.77
N GLY A 65 -17.38 -15.13 1.84
CA GLY A 65 -17.08 -14.26 0.72
C GLY A 65 -16.28 -14.96 -0.38
N ARG A 66 -15.60 -14.17 -1.22
CA ARG A 66 -14.87 -14.70 -2.38
C ARG A 66 -13.58 -13.93 -2.62
N VAL A 67 -12.55 -14.65 -3.11
CA VAL A 67 -11.31 -14.08 -3.61
C VAL A 67 -11.07 -14.60 -5.02
N GLU A 68 -10.79 -13.70 -5.95
CA GLU A 68 -10.51 -14.03 -7.34
C GLU A 68 -9.29 -13.29 -7.85
N LEU A 69 -8.49 -13.95 -8.66
CA LEU A 69 -7.38 -13.36 -9.40
C LEU A 69 -7.67 -13.51 -10.89
N PHE A 70 -7.73 -12.37 -11.58
CA PHE A 70 -8.04 -12.35 -13.01
C PHE A 70 -9.34 -13.10 -13.36
N GLY A 71 -10.35 -13.04 -12.48
CA GLY A 71 -11.63 -13.73 -12.63
C GLY A 71 -11.59 -15.25 -12.41
N THR A 72 -10.53 -15.77 -11.77
CA THR A 72 -10.41 -17.20 -11.44
C THR A 72 -10.04 -17.38 -9.96
N ALA A 73 -10.19 -18.59 -9.43
CA ALA A 73 -9.73 -18.92 -8.09
C ALA A 73 -8.21 -18.68 -7.95
N PRO A 74 -7.72 -18.19 -6.79
CA PRO A 74 -6.31 -17.88 -6.57
C PRO A 74 -5.36 -19.02 -6.93
N GLU A 75 -5.68 -20.25 -6.53
CA GLU A 75 -4.83 -21.43 -6.78
C GLU A 75 -4.68 -21.71 -8.29
N ARG A 76 -5.71 -21.41 -9.08
CA ARG A 76 -5.66 -21.55 -10.54
C ARG A 76 -4.74 -20.50 -11.16
N ALA A 77 -4.83 -19.26 -10.72
CA ALA A 77 -3.97 -18.19 -11.21
C ALA A 77 -2.50 -18.42 -10.85
N VAL A 78 -2.24 -18.90 -9.62
CA VAL A 78 -0.88 -19.26 -9.14
C VAL A 78 -0.31 -20.41 -9.95
N ARG A 79 -1.05 -21.51 -10.14
CA ARG A 79 -0.61 -22.65 -10.96
C ARG A 79 -0.39 -22.28 -12.43
N ALA A 80 -1.10 -21.30 -12.94
CA ALA A 80 -0.91 -20.78 -14.30
C ALA A 80 0.32 -19.86 -14.42
N GLY A 81 1.08 -19.65 -13.34
CA GLY A 81 2.29 -18.80 -13.33
C GLY A 81 2.00 -17.30 -13.41
N ARG A 82 0.76 -16.87 -13.18
CA ARG A 82 0.35 -15.47 -13.30
C ARG A 82 0.70 -14.62 -12.07
N VAL A 83 1.11 -15.26 -10.98
CA VAL A 83 1.39 -14.61 -9.68
C VAL A 83 2.82 -14.92 -9.28
N GLY A 84 3.58 -13.87 -9.00
CA GLY A 84 4.86 -13.93 -8.31
C GLY A 84 4.70 -13.43 -6.90
N ALA A 85 5.34 -14.08 -5.93
CA ALA A 85 5.19 -13.72 -4.53
C ALA A 85 6.52 -13.62 -3.80
N MET A 86 6.61 -12.65 -2.91
CA MET A 86 7.68 -12.48 -1.94
C MET A 86 7.06 -12.41 -0.55
N PRO A 87 6.82 -13.57 0.11
CA PRO A 87 6.25 -13.62 1.45
C PRO A 87 7.26 -13.16 2.50
N GLN A 88 6.78 -12.65 3.66
CA GLN A 88 7.61 -12.04 4.71
C GLN A 88 8.68 -12.99 5.27
N ASP A 89 8.34 -14.26 5.53
CA ASP A 89 9.18 -15.23 6.25
C ASP A 89 9.89 -16.27 5.37
N ALA A 90 9.91 -16.07 4.05
CA ALA A 90 10.58 -17.03 3.16
C ALA A 90 12.09 -17.06 3.43
N ARG A 91 12.59 -18.19 3.92
CA ARG A 91 14.02 -18.41 4.08
C ARG A 91 14.60 -19.05 2.82
N PRO A 92 15.68 -18.50 2.27
CA PRO A 92 16.31 -19.09 1.09
C PRO A 92 16.92 -20.46 1.41
N VAL A 93 16.88 -21.35 0.43
CA VAL A 93 17.48 -22.69 0.55
C VAL A 93 19.00 -22.55 0.68
N PRO A 94 19.63 -23.13 1.73
CA PRO A 94 21.08 -23.06 1.89
C PRO A 94 21.82 -23.92 0.87
N ARG A 95 23.11 -23.67 0.68
CA ARG A 95 24.05 -24.44 -0.16
C ARG A 95 23.82 -24.37 -1.67
N VAL A 96 22.88 -23.58 -2.17
CA VAL A 96 22.69 -23.31 -3.59
C VAL A 96 23.19 -21.92 -3.95
N THR A 97 23.58 -21.72 -5.19
CA THR A 97 23.93 -20.40 -5.72
C THR A 97 22.65 -19.61 -6.04
N VAL A 98 22.78 -18.29 -6.15
CA VAL A 98 21.67 -17.41 -6.54
C VAL A 98 21.10 -17.82 -7.90
N GLY A 99 21.97 -18.08 -8.89
CA GLY A 99 21.54 -18.48 -10.22
C GLY A 99 20.80 -19.83 -10.23
N GLU A 100 21.31 -20.81 -9.47
CA GLU A 100 20.65 -22.13 -9.32
C GLU A 100 19.27 -22.00 -8.67
N LEU A 101 19.14 -21.21 -7.60
CA LEU A 101 17.87 -21.01 -6.92
C LEU A 101 16.83 -20.36 -7.84
N VAL A 102 17.19 -19.25 -8.50
CA VAL A 102 16.28 -18.55 -9.43
C VAL A 102 15.95 -19.44 -10.63
N GLY A 103 16.93 -20.18 -11.19
CA GLY A 103 16.74 -21.12 -12.28
C GLY A 103 15.81 -22.28 -11.91
N PHE A 104 15.99 -22.84 -10.70
CA PHE A 104 15.09 -23.88 -10.20
C PHE A 104 13.64 -23.39 -10.09
N VAL A 105 13.42 -22.19 -9.54
CA VAL A 105 12.08 -21.63 -9.44
C VAL A 105 11.53 -21.30 -10.83
N ALA A 106 12.32 -20.68 -11.70
CA ALA A 106 11.96 -20.37 -13.08
C ALA A 106 11.45 -21.62 -13.85
N SER A 107 12.12 -22.76 -13.65
CA SER A 107 11.74 -24.03 -14.31
C SER A 107 10.33 -24.54 -13.96
N ARG A 108 9.68 -23.97 -12.94
CA ARG A 108 8.31 -24.34 -12.54
C ARG A 108 7.24 -23.53 -13.26
N TYR A 109 7.61 -22.51 -14.00
CA TYR A 109 6.69 -21.66 -14.73
C TYR A 109 6.58 -22.07 -16.19
N PRO A 110 5.39 -21.97 -16.81
CA PRO A 110 5.19 -22.32 -18.23
C PRO A 110 5.98 -21.44 -19.20
N ALA A 111 6.16 -20.17 -18.84
CA ALA A 111 6.89 -19.17 -19.62
C ALA A 111 7.81 -18.37 -18.69
N PRO A 112 8.94 -18.94 -18.28
CA PRO A 112 9.80 -18.30 -17.29
C PRO A 112 10.55 -17.10 -17.87
N MET A 113 10.79 -16.11 -17.01
CA MET A 113 11.76 -15.06 -17.31
C MET A 113 13.18 -15.64 -17.38
N PRO A 114 14.03 -15.22 -18.34
CA PRO A 114 15.43 -15.59 -18.32
C PRO A 114 16.09 -15.24 -17.00
N VAL A 115 16.82 -16.18 -16.39
CA VAL A 115 17.46 -16.00 -15.06
C VAL A 115 18.31 -14.74 -15.01
N ALA A 116 19.14 -14.52 -16.04
CA ALA A 116 19.96 -13.31 -16.13
C ALA A 116 19.10 -12.03 -16.01
N ARG A 117 17.94 -12.01 -16.67
CA ARG A 117 17.03 -10.87 -16.65
C ARG A 117 16.39 -10.65 -15.27
N ALA A 118 16.00 -11.73 -14.59
CA ALA A 118 15.47 -11.63 -13.22
C ALA A 118 16.53 -11.08 -12.25
N LEU A 119 17.78 -11.51 -12.39
CA LEU A 119 18.90 -11.05 -11.58
C LEU A 119 19.28 -9.59 -11.88
N GLU A 120 19.23 -9.16 -13.15
CA GLU A 120 19.42 -7.77 -13.54
C GLU A 120 18.35 -6.87 -12.93
N LEU A 121 17.08 -7.23 -13.07
CA LEU A 121 15.95 -6.49 -12.50
C LEU A 121 16.04 -6.37 -10.97
N ALA A 122 16.56 -7.40 -10.31
CA ALA A 122 16.79 -7.37 -8.86
C ALA A 122 18.10 -6.67 -8.45
N GLY A 123 18.92 -6.19 -9.41
CA GLY A 123 20.21 -5.54 -9.15
C GLY A 123 21.26 -6.45 -8.52
N ILE A 124 21.24 -7.75 -8.84
CA ILE A 124 22.12 -8.77 -8.25
C ILE A 124 22.79 -9.67 -9.29
N ALA A 125 22.89 -9.25 -10.55
CA ALA A 125 23.51 -10.06 -11.61
C ALA A 125 24.92 -10.52 -11.24
N ALA A 126 25.73 -9.68 -10.60
CA ALA A 126 27.07 -10.00 -10.15
C ALA A 126 27.13 -11.09 -9.04
N LEU A 127 25.99 -11.41 -8.43
CA LEU A 127 25.90 -12.41 -7.36
C LEU A 127 25.46 -13.79 -7.85
N ALA A 128 25.23 -13.99 -9.15
CA ALA A 128 24.67 -15.22 -9.72
C ALA A 128 25.39 -16.50 -9.24
N GLY A 129 26.72 -16.49 -9.17
CA GLY A 129 27.54 -17.62 -8.71
C GLY A 129 27.77 -17.67 -7.20
N ARG A 130 27.27 -16.69 -6.41
CA ARG A 130 27.46 -16.71 -4.96
C ARG A 130 26.42 -17.57 -4.28
N ARG A 131 26.84 -18.25 -3.23
CA ARG A 131 25.92 -19.07 -2.40
C ARG A 131 25.00 -18.16 -1.58
N VAL A 132 23.73 -18.52 -1.54
CA VAL A 132 22.66 -17.74 -0.88
C VAL A 132 22.93 -17.61 0.63
N ASP A 133 23.46 -18.65 1.28
CA ASP A 133 23.82 -18.66 2.70
C ASP A 133 25.02 -17.78 3.09
N ARG A 134 25.68 -17.14 2.11
CA ARG A 134 26.80 -16.22 2.30
C ARG A 134 26.48 -14.77 1.92
N LEU A 135 25.21 -14.46 1.77
CA LEU A 135 24.73 -13.13 1.41
C LEU A 135 24.37 -12.31 2.64
N SER A 136 24.46 -10.97 2.52
CA SER A 136 23.90 -10.06 3.50
C SER A 136 22.37 -10.10 3.48
N GLY A 137 21.70 -9.63 4.53
CA GLY A 137 20.24 -9.56 4.60
C GLY A 137 19.61 -8.82 3.40
N GLY A 138 20.18 -7.69 3.01
CA GLY A 138 19.73 -6.94 1.84
C GLY A 138 19.96 -7.68 0.51
N GLN A 139 21.06 -8.43 0.38
CA GLN A 139 21.29 -9.26 -0.79
C GLN A 139 20.29 -10.42 -0.85
N VAL A 140 20.00 -11.07 0.28
CA VAL A 140 18.97 -12.13 0.37
C VAL A 140 17.61 -11.57 -0.05
N GLN A 141 17.25 -10.36 0.38
CA GLN A 141 16.00 -9.74 0.02
C GLN A 141 15.86 -9.51 -1.49
N ARG A 142 16.94 -9.06 -2.15
CA ARG A 142 16.99 -8.93 -3.61
C ARG A 142 16.93 -10.28 -4.34
N VAL A 143 17.51 -11.35 -3.77
CA VAL A 143 17.36 -12.72 -4.29
C VAL A 143 15.89 -13.15 -4.23
N ARG A 144 15.21 -12.89 -3.12
CA ARG A 144 13.76 -13.19 -2.98
C ARG A 144 12.92 -12.44 -4.01
N PHE A 145 13.28 -11.18 -4.29
CA PHE A 145 12.66 -10.42 -5.36
C PHE A 145 12.90 -11.04 -6.74
N ALA A 146 14.15 -11.44 -7.07
CA ALA A 146 14.47 -12.14 -8.32
C ALA A 146 13.66 -13.46 -8.46
N VAL A 147 13.51 -14.21 -7.35
CA VAL A 147 12.67 -15.41 -7.30
C VAL A 147 11.20 -15.07 -7.58
N ALA A 148 10.68 -14.00 -7.03
CA ALA A 148 9.30 -13.55 -7.29
C ALA A 148 9.07 -13.15 -8.76
N LEU A 149 10.11 -12.66 -9.44
CA LEU A 149 10.08 -12.30 -10.87
C LEU A 149 10.28 -13.48 -11.82
N ALA A 150 10.73 -14.64 -11.33
CA ALA A 150 11.20 -15.77 -12.16
C ALA A 150 10.17 -16.28 -13.18
N GLY A 151 8.87 -16.10 -12.94
CA GLY A 151 7.78 -16.47 -13.84
C GLY A 151 7.28 -15.37 -14.76
N ASP A 152 7.90 -14.17 -14.75
CA ASP A 152 7.35 -12.95 -15.40
C ASP A 152 5.86 -12.72 -15.10
N PRO A 153 5.48 -12.68 -13.80
CA PRO A 153 4.08 -12.74 -13.40
C PRO A 153 3.31 -11.47 -13.79
N SER A 154 2.03 -11.62 -14.15
CA SER A 154 1.13 -10.48 -14.39
C SER A 154 0.75 -9.75 -13.09
N LEU A 155 0.85 -10.42 -11.93
CA LEU A 155 0.63 -9.87 -10.59
C LEU A 155 1.82 -10.22 -9.71
N LEU A 156 2.46 -9.19 -9.17
CA LEU A 156 3.54 -9.32 -8.19
C LEU A 156 3.02 -8.96 -6.80
N VAL A 157 3.18 -9.85 -5.83
CA VAL A 157 2.73 -9.67 -4.44
C VAL A 157 3.92 -9.67 -3.51
N LEU A 158 4.14 -8.56 -2.80
CA LEU A 158 5.31 -8.34 -1.96
C LEU A 158 4.85 -8.07 -0.51
N ASP A 159 5.19 -8.95 0.42
CA ASP A 159 4.85 -8.77 1.83
C ASP A 159 6.05 -8.21 2.60
N GLU A 160 5.96 -6.92 2.99
CA GLU A 160 7.01 -6.14 3.67
C GLU A 160 8.39 -6.26 3.01
N PRO A 161 8.52 -5.94 1.71
CA PRO A 161 9.71 -6.29 0.93
C PRO A 161 10.98 -5.59 1.36
N THR A 162 10.90 -4.49 2.08
CA THR A 162 12.04 -3.62 2.44
C THR A 162 12.40 -3.64 3.93
N ALA A 163 11.71 -4.45 4.75
CA ALA A 163 11.87 -4.44 6.21
C ALA A 163 13.32 -4.71 6.69
N ALA A 164 14.14 -5.42 5.89
CA ALA A 164 15.52 -5.76 6.22
C ALA A 164 16.56 -4.99 5.39
N LEU A 165 16.14 -3.93 4.67
CA LEU A 165 17.02 -3.13 3.82
C LEU A 165 17.47 -1.85 4.52
N ASP A 166 18.73 -1.48 4.33
CA ASP A 166 19.21 -0.12 4.60
C ASP A 166 18.61 0.87 3.58
N VAL A 167 18.86 2.16 3.80
CA VAL A 167 18.26 3.24 2.99
C VAL A 167 18.63 3.12 1.50
N GLU A 168 19.91 2.84 1.20
CA GLU A 168 20.40 2.74 -0.18
C GLU A 168 19.81 1.50 -0.88
N ALA A 169 19.87 0.34 -0.22
CA ALA A 169 19.30 -0.90 -0.76
C ALA A 169 17.79 -0.81 -0.97
N ARG A 170 17.08 -0.07 -0.11
CA ARG A 170 15.64 0.20 -0.23
C ARG A 170 15.33 1.03 -1.47
N GLN A 171 16.10 2.08 -1.72
CA GLN A 171 15.93 2.91 -2.91
C GLN A 171 16.11 2.09 -4.19
N VAL A 172 17.20 1.31 -4.28
CA VAL A 172 17.48 0.44 -5.44
C VAL A 172 16.36 -0.59 -5.64
N PHE A 173 15.84 -1.16 -4.55
CA PHE A 173 14.71 -2.11 -4.61
C PHE A 173 13.48 -1.47 -5.23
N TRP A 174 13.09 -0.29 -4.74
CA TRP A 174 11.90 0.41 -5.23
C TRP A 174 12.03 0.89 -6.67
N GLU A 175 13.21 1.32 -7.09
CA GLU A 175 13.49 1.66 -8.49
C GLU A 175 13.30 0.43 -9.41
N SER A 176 13.80 -0.73 -8.99
CA SER A 176 13.64 -1.99 -9.70
C SER A 176 12.17 -2.40 -9.81
N MET A 177 11.42 -2.31 -8.72
CA MET A 177 9.99 -2.60 -8.67
C MET A 177 9.19 -1.64 -9.58
N ARG A 178 9.48 -0.33 -9.54
CA ARG A 178 8.87 0.63 -10.47
C ARG A 178 9.17 0.31 -11.92
N GLY A 179 10.40 -0.06 -12.23
CA GLY A 179 10.80 -0.48 -13.57
C GLY A 179 9.98 -1.68 -14.05
N TYR A 180 9.63 -2.60 -13.14
CA TYR A 180 8.76 -3.73 -13.45
C TYR A 180 7.30 -3.31 -13.64
N ALA A 181 6.74 -2.52 -12.73
CA ALA A 181 5.37 -2.02 -12.80
C ALA A 181 5.08 -1.23 -14.10
N ARG A 182 6.01 -0.33 -14.50
CA ARG A 182 5.88 0.47 -15.74
C ARG A 182 5.77 -0.35 -17.03
N ARG A 183 6.08 -1.64 -16.99
CA ARG A 183 5.88 -2.57 -18.11
C ARG A 183 4.45 -3.11 -18.20
N GLY A 184 3.53 -2.59 -17.38
CA GLY A 184 2.11 -2.96 -17.34
C GLY A 184 1.77 -4.09 -16.36
N HIS A 185 2.72 -4.48 -15.50
CA HIS A 185 2.47 -5.48 -14.48
C HIS A 185 1.74 -4.87 -13.28
N THR A 186 0.83 -5.63 -12.69
CA THR A 186 0.13 -5.24 -11.45
C THR A 186 1.02 -5.56 -10.26
N VAL A 187 1.10 -4.63 -9.30
CA VAL A 187 1.88 -4.83 -8.07
C VAL A 187 1.00 -4.58 -6.86
N LEU A 188 0.99 -5.52 -5.92
CA LEU A 188 0.46 -5.33 -4.58
C LEU A 188 1.61 -5.51 -3.58
N PHE A 189 1.87 -4.51 -2.78
CA PHE A 189 2.85 -4.64 -1.70
C PHE A 189 2.26 -4.24 -0.35
N SER A 190 2.62 -4.97 0.69
CA SER A 190 2.31 -4.55 2.05
C SER A 190 3.48 -3.75 2.63
N THR A 191 3.17 -2.77 3.44
CA THR A 191 4.17 -2.04 4.22
C THR A 191 3.52 -1.43 5.47
N HIS A 192 4.34 -1.15 6.47
CA HIS A 192 3.98 -0.29 7.59
C HIS A 192 4.70 1.08 7.51
N TYR A 193 5.53 1.30 6.49
CA TYR A 193 6.19 2.57 6.20
C TYR A 193 5.31 3.42 5.28
N LEU A 194 4.75 4.50 5.83
CA LEU A 194 3.86 5.38 5.09
C LEU A 194 4.56 6.08 3.92
N GLU A 195 5.83 6.44 4.12
CA GLU A 195 6.65 7.07 3.07
C GLU A 195 6.78 6.18 1.82
N GLU A 196 6.89 4.85 2.00
CA GLU A 196 6.95 3.92 0.87
C GLU A 196 5.61 3.86 0.12
N ALA A 197 4.49 3.78 0.86
CA ALA A 197 3.17 3.78 0.26
C ALA A 197 2.94 5.07 -0.54
N ASP A 198 3.30 6.23 0.03
CA ASP A 198 3.13 7.53 -0.61
C ASP A 198 4.01 7.72 -1.86
N ALA A 199 5.26 7.23 -1.78
CA ALA A 199 6.23 7.40 -2.86
C ALA A 199 6.03 6.44 -4.02
N PHE A 200 5.52 5.23 -3.78
CA PHE A 200 5.61 4.13 -4.74
C PHE A 200 4.28 3.54 -5.19
N ALA A 201 3.17 3.82 -4.50
CA ALA A 201 1.86 3.33 -4.88
C ALA A 201 1.05 4.37 -5.67
N ASP A 202 0.28 3.89 -6.66
CA ASP A 202 -0.75 4.68 -7.33
C ASP A 202 -1.97 4.85 -6.40
N ARG A 203 -2.20 3.85 -5.56
CA ARG A 203 -3.32 3.77 -4.62
C ARG A 203 -2.92 3.08 -3.32
N ILE A 204 -3.45 3.57 -2.23
CA ILE A 204 -3.18 3.10 -0.87
C ILE A 204 -4.47 2.57 -0.26
N VAL A 205 -4.44 1.32 0.17
CA VAL A 205 -5.52 0.65 0.90
C VAL A 205 -5.09 0.52 2.36
N VAL A 206 -5.79 1.18 3.26
CA VAL A 206 -5.48 1.17 4.70
C VAL A 206 -6.31 0.10 5.37
N MET A 207 -5.64 -0.84 6.03
CA MET A 207 -6.26 -1.87 6.85
C MET A 207 -6.09 -1.60 8.35
N ASP A 208 -7.16 -1.77 9.10
CA ASP A 208 -7.13 -1.83 10.57
C ASP A 208 -8.07 -2.93 11.07
N ARG A 209 -7.60 -3.77 12.01
CA ARG A 209 -8.37 -4.85 12.65
C ARG A 209 -9.16 -5.71 11.67
N GLY A 210 -8.52 -6.12 10.59
CA GLY A 210 -9.10 -7.00 9.56
C GLY A 210 -10.04 -6.32 8.56
N ARG A 211 -10.22 -5.00 8.63
CA ARG A 211 -11.11 -4.25 7.75
C ARG A 211 -10.36 -3.22 6.92
N ILE A 212 -10.85 -2.90 5.74
CA ILE A 212 -10.40 -1.73 4.99
C ILE A 212 -11.10 -0.51 5.59
N VAL A 213 -10.29 0.45 6.08
CA VAL A 213 -10.78 1.68 6.71
C VAL A 213 -10.65 2.89 5.80
N ALA A 214 -9.76 2.82 4.80
CA ALA A 214 -9.62 3.83 3.75
C ALA A 214 -9.04 3.21 2.48
N ASP A 215 -9.36 3.81 1.34
CA ASP A 215 -8.96 3.36 0.02
C ASP A 215 -8.95 4.56 -0.93
N GLY A 216 -7.79 4.89 -1.50
CA GLY A 216 -7.62 6.04 -2.39
C GLY A 216 -6.16 6.37 -2.64
N THR A 217 -5.91 7.46 -3.37
CA THR A 217 -4.57 8.02 -3.55
C THR A 217 -4.03 8.62 -2.26
N GLY A 218 -2.71 8.76 -2.11
CA GLY A 218 -2.12 9.43 -0.95
C GLY A 218 -2.68 10.84 -0.72
N GLU A 219 -2.99 11.56 -1.80
CA GLU A 219 -3.61 12.89 -1.73
C GLU A 219 -5.05 12.84 -1.20
N GLU A 220 -5.87 11.90 -1.67
CA GLU A 220 -7.24 11.70 -1.18
C GLU A 220 -7.25 11.33 0.30
N LEU A 221 -6.33 10.46 0.73
CA LEU A 221 -6.20 10.08 2.15
C LEU A 221 -5.80 11.27 3.02
N ARG A 222 -4.83 12.09 2.58
CA ARG A 222 -4.45 13.33 3.29
C ARG A 222 -5.62 14.32 3.38
N ARG A 223 -6.38 14.49 2.29
CA ARG A 223 -7.54 15.37 2.27
C ARG A 223 -8.65 14.87 3.21
N ALA A 224 -8.91 13.56 3.23
CA ALA A 224 -9.89 12.96 4.13
C ALA A 224 -9.54 13.13 5.63
N ALA A 225 -8.25 13.28 5.95
CA ALA A 225 -7.76 13.52 7.32
C ALA A 225 -7.69 14.99 7.74
N GLY A 226 -8.18 15.91 6.89
CA GLY A 226 -8.18 17.35 7.17
C GLY A 226 -7.08 18.11 6.42
N GLY A 227 -6.67 17.64 5.23
CA GLY A 227 -5.94 18.34 4.16
C GLY A 227 -4.65 19.07 4.52
N SER A 228 -4.71 20.03 5.41
CA SER A 228 -3.57 20.89 5.83
C SER A 228 -3.56 21.14 7.33
N LEU A 229 -2.37 21.39 7.86
CA LEU A 229 -2.14 21.85 9.22
C LEU A 229 -1.68 23.29 9.17
N VAL A 230 -2.45 24.20 9.75
CA VAL A 230 -2.10 25.61 9.94
C VAL A 230 -1.73 25.83 11.41
N ALA A 231 -0.52 26.31 11.66
CA ALA A 231 -0.05 26.62 13.02
C ALA A 231 0.26 28.11 13.15
N VAL A 232 -0.13 28.71 14.28
CA VAL A 232 0.12 30.11 14.60
C VAL A 232 0.44 30.26 16.10
N ASP A 233 1.20 31.31 16.45
CA ASP A 233 1.45 31.65 17.83
C ASP A 233 0.28 32.49 18.37
N VAL A 234 -0.37 31.99 19.42
CA VAL A 234 -1.51 32.68 20.08
C VAL A 234 -1.08 33.55 21.25
N ALA A 235 0.23 33.86 21.38
CA ALA A 235 0.83 34.60 22.49
C ALA A 235 -0.03 35.79 22.99
N GLY A 236 -0.69 35.61 24.14
CA GLY A 236 -1.49 36.66 24.79
C GLY A 236 -2.89 36.90 24.21
N ARG A 237 -3.36 36.07 23.27
CA ARG A 237 -4.73 36.15 22.74
C ARG A 237 -5.55 34.92 23.15
N SER A 238 -6.86 35.10 23.29
CA SER A 238 -7.75 33.95 23.48
C SER A 238 -7.74 33.07 22.25
N PRO A 239 -7.59 31.76 22.40
CA PRO A 239 -7.75 30.80 21.29
C PRO A 239 -9.20 30.61 20.87
N ASP A 240 -10.14 31.28 21.58
CA ASP A 240 -11.55 31.16 21.31
C ASP A 240 -11.87 31.67 19.90
N GLY A 241 -12.65 30.86 19.18
CA GLY A 241 -13.05 31.16 17.81
C GLY A 241 -12.13 30.59 16.73
N LEU A 242 -10.88 30.15 17.02
CA LEU A 242 -10.01 29.56 16.01
C LEU A 242 -10.58 28.25 15.42
N ALA A 243 -11.30 27.50 16.22
CA ALA A 243 -11.98 26.26 15.76
C ALA A 243 -13.18 26.53 14.83
N LEU A 244 -13.67 27.78 14.77
CA LEU A 244 -14.81 28.20 13.96
C LEU A 244 -14.40 28.87 12.65
N LEU A 245 -13.09 29.00 12.41
CA LEU A 245 -12.58 29.61 11.17
C LEU A 245 -12.93 28.76 9.95
N PRO A 246 -13.09 29.39 8.77
CA PRO A 246 -13.37 28.70 7.54
C PRO A 246 -12.40 27.56 7.27
N GLY A 247 -12.92 26.39 6.93
CA GLY A 247 -12.14 25.19 6.62
C GLY A 247 -11.62 24.43 7.83
N VAL A 248 -11.62 24.99 9.06
CA VAL A 248 -11.07 24.34 10.25
C VAL A 248 -11.99 23.21 10.72
N ARG A 249 -11.41 21.98 10.84
CA ARG A 249 -12.07 20.79 11.40
C ARG A 249 -11.78 20.57 12.87
N SER A 250 -10.57 20.91 13.29
CA SER A 250 -10.16 20.80 14.69
C SER A 250 -9.05 21.81 15.00
N CYS A 251 -9.00 22.27 16.24
CA CYS A 251 -7.99 23.18 16.74
C CYS A 251 -7.47 22.67 18.09
N GLU A 252 -6.16 22.55 18.23
CA GLU A 252 -5.48 22.25 19.50
C GLU A 252 -4.52 23.39 19.84
N VAL A 253 -4.50 23.79 21.12
CA VAL A 253 -3.56 24.79 21.60
C VAL A 253 -2.63 24.17 22.62
N ARG A 254 -1.33 24.22 22.36
CA ARG A 254 -0.27 23.75 23.27
C ARG A 254 0.89 24.73 23.28
N GLY A 255 1.35 25.07 24.48
CA GLY A 255 2.55 25.91 24.64
C GLY A 255 2.46 27.29 23.99
N GLY A 256 1.26 27.88 23.91
CA GLY A 256 1.07 29.19 23.27
C GLY A 256 1.01 29.15 21.74
N ARG A 257 0.93 27.95 21.15
CA ARG A 257 0.80 27.74 19.71
C ARG A 257 -0.49 27.00 19.39
N ALA A 258 -1.33 27.56 18.51
CA ALA A 258 -2.52 26.90 17.99
C ALA A 258 -2.14 26.10 16.76
N ARG A 259 -2.67 24.88 16.67
CA ARG A 259 -2.56 23.97 15.51
C ARG A 259 -3.95 23.63 15.03
N MET A 260 -4.26 24.03 13.81
CA MET A 260 -5.57 23.85 13.17
C MET A 260 -5.46 22.87 12.02
N ARG A 261 -6.26 21.82 12.04
CA ARG A 261 -6.46 20.96 10.86
C ARG A 261 -7.54 21.60 10.01
N THR A 262 -7.26 21.80 8.73
CA THR A 262 -8.17 22.48 7.81
C THR A 262 -8.23 21.79 6.45
N ASP A 263 -9.42 21.81 5.84
CA ASP A 263 -9.63 21.34 4.46
C ASP A 263 -9.31 22.43 3.44
N ASP A 264 -9.30 23.71 3.89
CA ASP A 264 -9.02 24.87 3.05
C ASP A 264 -8.03 25.77 3.80
N SER A 265 -6.73 25.53 3.54
CA SER A 265 -5.66 26.32 4.18
C SER A 265 -5.71 27.77 3.79
N ASP A 266 -6.13 28.08 2.56
CA ASP A 266 -6.12 29.45 2.06
C ASP A 266 -7.22 30.26 2.73
N ALA A 267 -8.45 29.75 2.81
CA ALA A 267 -9.52 30.38 3.54
C ALA A 267 -9.20 30.54 5.04
N THR A 268 -8.57 29.53 5.65
CA THR A 268 -8.15 29.59 7.06
C THR A 268 -7.09 30.68 7.29
N VAL A 269 -6.08 30.77 6.42
CA VAL A 269 -5.02 31.77 6.52
C VAL A 269 -5.53 33.18 6.29
N ILE A 270 -6.44 33.39 5.32
CA ILE A 270 -7.09 34.68 5.08
C ILE A 270 -7.85 35.13 6.32
N ALA A 271 -8.65 34.25 6.92
CA ALA A 271 -9.40 34.56 8.12
C ALA A 271 -8.50 34.86 9.33
N LEU A 272 -7.38 34.13 9.47
CA LEU A 272 -6.35 34.44 10.50
C LEU A 272 -5.70 35.80 10.28
N ALA A 273 -5.45 36.15 9.01
CA ALA A 273 -4.90 37.47 8.68
C ALA A 273 -5.86 38.62 9.01
N GLU A 274 -7.13 38.48 8.71
CA GLU A 274 -8.20 39.42 9.08
C GLU A 274 -8.29 39.62 10.58
N LEU A 275 -8.09 38.56 11.36
CA LEU A 275 -8.02 38.61 12.83
C LEU A 275 -6.66 39.17 13.34
N GLY A 276 -5.69 39.43 12.48
CA GLY A 276 -4.33 39.78 12.84
C GLY A 276 -3.60 38.69 13.64
N ALA A 277 -3.96 37.43 13.44
CA ALA A 277 -3.48 36.27 14.20
C ALA A 277 -2.50 35.38 13.38
N ILE A 278 -1.71 35.96 12.48
CA ILE A 278 -0.74 35.29 11.61
C ILE A 278 0.70 35.25 12.18
N ARG A 279 0.88 35.48 13.48
CA ARG A 279 2.21 35.44 14.08
C ARG A 279 2.75 34.01 14.09
N GLY A 280 3.99 33.81 13.63
CA GLY A 280 4.60 32.49 13.55
C GLY A 280 3.84 31.53 12.65
N LEU A 281 3.14 32.03 11.60
CA LEU A 281 2.34 31.21 10.67
C LEU A 281 3.22 30.17 10.00
N GLU A 282 2.74 28.94 10.09
CA GLU A 282 3.28 27.78 9.38
C GLU A 282 2.11 27.02 8.75
N VAL A 283 2.22 26.73 7.46
CA VAL A 283 1.25 25.93 6.74
C VAL A 283 1.95 24.70 6.19
N THR A 284 1.54 23.55 6.69
CA THR A 284 2.06 22.26 6.22
C THR A 284 0.92 21.42 5.70
N ARG A 285 1.15 20.67 4.63
CA ARG A 285 0.18 19.65 4.21
C ARG A 285 0.15 18.56 5.28
N ALA A 286 -1.04 18.03 5.59
CA ALA A 286 -1.16 16.87 6.46
C ALA A 286 -0.28 15.74 5.89
N SER A 287 0.53 15.15 6.74
CA SER A 287 1.32 13.98 6.37
C SER A 287 0.42 12.76 6.18
N LEU A 288 0.92 11.75 5.47
CA LEU A 288 0.19 10.48 5.41
C LEU A 288 0.10 9.83 6.81
N ASP A 289 1.08 10.11 7.70
CA ASP A 289 1.04 9.69 9.11
C ASP A 289 -0.16 10.27 9.86
N ASP A 290 -0.40 11.57 9.68
CA ASP A 290 -1.57 12.22 10.26
C ASP A 290 -2.87 11.63 9.74
N ALA A 291 -2.92 11.34 8.44
CA ALA A 291 -4.07 10.70 7.81
C ALA A 291 -4.29 9.29 8.37
N PHE A 292 -3.25 8.50 8.45
CA PHE A 292 -3.31 7.14 8.97
C PHE A 292 -3.76 7.12 10.43
N LEU A 293 -3.21 7.99 11.28
CA LEU A 293 -3.61 8.09 12.68
C LEU A 293 -5.08 8.50 12.83
N ALA A 294 -5.56 9.47 12.04
CA ALA A 294 -6.94 9.92 12.07
C ALA A 294 -7.91 8.79 11.64
N LEU A 295 -7.58 8.06 10.57
CA LEU A 295 -8.40 6.99 10.01
C LEU A 295 -8.46 5.76 10.95
N THR A 296 -7.34 5.39 11.58
CA THR A 296 -7.29 4.24 12.50
C THR A 296 -7.83 4.57 13.89
N SER A 297 -7.78 5.84 14.34
CA SER A 297 -8.35 6.26 15.63
C SER A 297 -9.88 6.37 15.58
N SER A 298 -10.46 6.76 14.44
CA SER A 298 -11.90 6.85 14.24
C SER A 298 -12.59 5.49 14.05
N ALA A 299 -11.87 4.45 13.65
CA ALA A 299 -12.39 3.09 13.51
C ALA A 299 -12.82 2.44 14.84
N GLY A 300 -12.56 3.09 15.99
CA GLY A 300 -13.07 2.70 17.31
C GLY A 300 -14.48 3.20 17.64
N ARG A 301 -15.07 4.08 16.83
CA ARG A 301 -16.49 4.49 16.95
C ARG A 301 -17.31 3.70 15.93
N PRO A 302 -18.52 3.16 16.32
CA PRO A 302 -19.39 2.50 15.35
C PRO A 302 -19.73 3.50 14.24
N ALA A 303 -19.37 3.14 13.01
CA ALA A 303 -19.63 3.95 11.82
C ALA A 303 -21.15 4.10 11.64
N GLY A 304 -21.62 5.33 11.64
CA GLY A 304 -22.90 5.66 11.03
C GLY A 304 -22.87 5.35 9.53
N PRO A 305 -24.02 4.97 8.91
CA PRO A 305 -24.06 4.57 7.51
C PRO A 305 -23.78 5.78 6.61
N GLY A 306 -22.62 5.82 5.96
CA GLY A 306 -22.39 6.80 4.91
C GLY A 306 -21.00 7.45 4.81
N ASN A 307 -19.92 6.68 4.69
CA ASN A 307 -18.69 7.28 4.18
C ASN A 307 -17.96 6.29 3.24
N ARG A 308 -18.62 5.95 2.14
CA ARG A 308 -17.94 5.42 0.97
C ARG A 308 -17.58 6.61 0.10
N LEU A 309 -16.31 6.94 0.00
CA LEU A 309 -15.82 7.81 -1.05
C LEU A 309 -16.19 7.13 -2.38
N SER A 310 -17.07 7.78 -3.13
CA SER A 310 -17.62 7.27 -4.37
C SER A 310 -16.49 7.04 -5.39
N ALA A 311 -16.54 5.88 -6.04
CA ALA A 311 -15.72 5.58 -7.22
C ALA A 311 -15.87 6.71 -8.27
N PRO A 312 -14.81 7.00 -9.06
CA PRO A 312 -14.87 8.03 -10.09
C PRO A 312 -15.97 7.70 -11.10
N ARG A 313 -16.88 8.65 -11.28
CA ARG A 313 -17.90 8.58 -12.34
C ARG A 313 -17.17 8.77 -13.67
N ASP A 314 -17.29 7.76 -14.53
CA ASP A 314 -17.02 7.89 -15.96
C ASP A 314 -17.68 9.15 -16.51
N THR A 315 -16.89 10.14 -16.89
CA THR A 315 -17.35 11.21 -17.76
C THR A 315 -17.27 10.71 -19.20
N ALA A 316 -18.32 9.99 -19.60
CA ALA A 316 -18.60 9.74 -21.00
C ALA A 316 -18.86 11.11 -21.67
N LYS A 317 -17.95 11.52 -22.57
CA LYS A 317 -18.26 12.53 -23.58
C LYS A 317 -19.28 11.93 -24.55
N ALA A 318 -20.42 12.54 -24.66
CA ALA A 318 -21.36 12.38 -25.77
C ALA A 318 -21.11 13.47 -26.84
N PRO A 319 -21.70 13.31 -28.02
CA PRO A 319 -21.05 13.23 -29.36
C PRO A 319 -20.63 14.58 -29.96
#